data_fe9a2ea1bb308bd849189159ad4cc860
#
_entry.id   fe9a2ea1bb308bd849189159ad4cc860
#
_cell.length_a   1.000
_cell.length_b   1.000
_cell.length_c   1.000
_cell.angle_alpha   90.00
_cell.angle_beta   90.00
_cell.angle_gamma   90.00
#
_symmetry.space_group_name_H-M   'P 1'
#
loop_
_entity.id
_entity.type
_entity.pdbx_description
1 polymer ?
#
loop_
_entity_poly.entity_id
_entity_poly.type
_entity_poly.pdbx_seq_one_letter_code
_entity_poly.pdbx_strand_id
1 'polypeptide(L)'
;MNNTSSTDHFFESTVLGHPSALFVLFFTEMWERFSYYGMRALLVMFFTAALIDGGWGWPREYAYAIFGTYTSLVYISTLLGGYMADKIIGYRYAVLIGAFLMTLGHGAMAFETPFFIYLGLTLLVFGSGFFKPNITSIISGMYKGNDEKKDGAYTIFYMGVNAGAFLGILLCGCLLYTSPSPRDATL
;
A
#
# COMPACT_ATOMS: atom_id res chain seq x y z
N MET A 1 22.28 -5.36 35.25
CA MET A 1 22.65 -5.71 33.89
C MET A 1 21.43 -5.54 33.05
N ASN A 2 21.30 -4.37 32.37
CA ASN A 2 20.17 -4.09 31.48
C ASN A 2 20.37 -4.86 30.20
N ASN A 3 19.57 -5.86 29.97
CA ASN A 3 19.53 -6.61 28.73
C ASN A 3 18.66 -5.78 27.73
N THR A 4 19.22 -4.68 27.21
CA THR A 4 18.63 -3.95 26.09
C THR A 4 18.67 -4.88 24.87
N SER A 5 17.52 -5.26 24.37
CA SER A 5 17.43 -6.12 23.19
C SER A 5 18.02 -5.39 21.97
N SER A 6 18.56 -6.12 21.00
CA SER A 6 19.12 -5.53 19.76
C SER A 6 18.12 -4.63 19.01
N THR A 7 16.83 -4.80 19.27
CA THR A 7 15.74 -3.96 18.75
C THR A 7 15.71 -2.56 19.39
N ASP A 8 16.12 -2.40 20.63
CA ASP A 8 16.11 -1.10 21.31
C ASP A 8 17.18 -0.17 20.71
N HIS A 9 18.36 -0.70 20.38
CA HIS A 9 19.42 0.06 19.71
C HIS A 9 19.02 0.58 18.32
N PHE A 10 18.15 -0.15 17.59
CA PHE A 10 17.66 0.29 16.30
C PHE A 10 16.77 1.54 16.40
N PHE A 11 15.93 1.63 17.44
CA PHE A 11 15.08 2.79 17.67
C PHE A 11 15.83 3.98 18.27
N GLU A 12 16.95 3.76 18.93
CA GLU A 12 17.83 4.80 19.49
C GLU A 12 18.77 5.40 18.42
N SER A 13 19.05 4.67 17.34
CA SER A 13 19.91 5.17 16.26
C SER A 13 19.23 6.33 15.51
N THR A 14 20.01 7.38 15.22
CA THR A 14 19.53 8.55 14.49
C THR A 14 20.21 8.67 13.13
N VAL A 15 19.42 8.98 12.10
CA VAL A 15 19.87 9.26 10.73
C VAL A 15 19.32 10.63 10.36
N LEU A 16 20.20 11.53 9.92
CA LEU A 16 19.85 12.91 9.57
C LEU A 16 19.09 13.66 10.69
N GLY A 17 19.38 13.35 11.95
CA GLY A 17 18.74 13.98 13.11
C GLY A 17 17.34 13.42 13.46
N HIS A 18 16.87 12.40 12.77
CA HIS A 18 15.61 11.69 12.99
C HIS A 18 15.86 10.23 13.40
N PRO A 19 14.95 9.59 14.17
CA PRO A 19 15.03 8.18 14.48
C PRO A 19 15.09 7.32 13.20
N SER A 20 15.96 6.32 13.14
CA SER A 20 16.10 5.43 11.98
C SER A 20 14.80 4.71 11.63
N ALA A 21 13.93 4.48 12.60
CA ALA A 21 12.61 3.92 12.39
C ALA A 21 11.74 4.77 11.43
N LEU A 22 11.92 6.10 11.37
CA LEU A 22 11.23 6.96 10.40
C LEU A 22 11.53 6.53 8.96
N PHE A 23 12.80 6.22 8.67
CA PHE A 23 13.21 5.81 7.31
C PHE A 23 12.66 4.44 6.94
N VAL A 24 12.51 3.53 7.91
CA VAL A 24 11.83 2.25 7.67
C VAL A 24 10.36 2.50 7.32
N LEU A 25 9.67 3.37 8.06
CA LEU A 25 8.29 3.74 7.74
C LEU A 25 8.17 4.45 6.39
N PHE A 26 9.14 5.33 6.06
CA PHE A 26 9.24 5.98 4.76
C PHE A 26 9.30 4.97 3.61
N PHE A 27 10.23 4.01 3.67
CA PHE A 27 10.38 3.00 2.62
C PHE A 27 9.18 2.04 2.57
N THR A 28 8.62 1.68 3.71
CA THR A 28 7.44 0.81 3.79
C THR A 28 6.23 1.47 3.14
N GLU A 29 5.98 2.74 3.45
CA GLU A 29 4.90 3.51 2.83
C GLU A 29 5.17 3.75 1.33
N MET A 30 6.39 4.12 0.97
CA MET A 30 6.78 4.32 -0.43
C MET A 30 6.48 3.05 -1.25
N TRP A 31 6.82 1.87 -0.73
CA TRP A 31 6.57 0.59 -1.40
C TRP A 31 5.09 0.25 -1.46
N GLU A 32 4.35 0.52 -0.39
CA GLU A 32 2.88 0.36 -0.38
C GLU A 32 2.23 1.28 -1.42
N ARG A 33 2.62 2.55 -1.47
CA ARG A 33 2.13 3.50 -2.48
C ARG A 33 2.47 3.04 -3.90
N PHE A 34 3.68 2.59 -4.13
CA PHE A 34 4.10 2.02 -5.39
C PHE A 34 3.17 0.88 -5.84
N SER A 35 2.93 -0.10 -4.98
CA SER A 35 2.06 -1.24 -5.27
C SER A 35 0.61 -0.81 -5.49
N TYR A 36 0.09 0.09 -4.64
CA TYR A 36 -1.28 0.56 -4.72
C TYR A 36 -1.57 1.33 -6.01
N TYR A 37 -0.72 2.31 -6.34
CA TYR A 37 -0.92 3.13 -7.55
C TYR A 37 -0.58 2.36 -8.83
N GLY A 38 0.38 1.46 -8.80
CA GLY A 38 0.68 0.55 -9.89
C GLY A 38 -0.50 -0.38 -10.20
N MET A 39 -1.02 -1.06 -9.20
CA MET A 39 -2.21 -1.91 -9.33
C MET A 39 -3.42 -1.11 -9.82
N ARG A 40 -3.64 0.07 -9.26
CA ARG A 40 -4.75 0.95 -9.65
C ARG A 40 -4.70 1.33 -11.12
N ALA A 41 -3.52 1.63 -11.65
CA ALA A 41 -3.34 1.97 -13.07
C ALA A 41 -3.66 0.78 -13.99
N LEU A 42 -3.31 -0.43 -13.57
CA LEU A 42 -3.47 -1.63 -14.40
C LEU A 42 -4.85 -2.28 -14.26
N LEU A 43 -5.51 -2.19 -13.11
CA LEU A 43 -6.73 -2.95 -12.79
C LEU A 43 -7.88 -2.68 -13.77
N VAL A 44 -8.18 -1.40 -14.03
CA VAL A 44 -9.27 -1.01 -14.94
C VAL A 44 -8.94 -1.44 -16.37
N MET A 45 -7.68 -1.30 -16.77
CA MET A 45 -7.22 -1.73 -18.09
C MET A 45 -7.34 -3.24 -18.26
N PHE A 46 -6.94 -4.02 -17.26
CA PHE A 46 -7.08 -5.47 -17.24
C PHE A 46 -8.55 -5.90 -17.39
N PHE A 47 -9.49 -5.26 -16.68
CA PHE A 47 -10.91 -5.58 -16.79
C PHE A 47 -11.48 -5.25 -18.17
N THR A 48 -11.02 -4.18 -18.81
CA THR A 48 -11.59 -3.68 -20.07
C THR A 48 -10.84 -4.14 -21.33
N ALA A 49 -9.61 -4.61 -21.20
CA ALA A 49 -8.84 -5.16 -22.31
C ALA A 49 -9.55 -6.38 -22.92
N ALA A 50 -9.39 -6.56 -24.23
CA ALA A 50 -10.00 -7.68 -24.94
C ALA A 50 -9.45 -9.03 -24.45
N LEU A 51 -10.27 -10.08 -24.53
CA LEU A 51 -9.87 -11.44 -24.13
C LEU A 51 -8.61 -11.93 -24.87
N ILE A 52 -8.44 -11.52 -26.14
CA ILE A 52 -7.27 -11.86 -26.95
C ILE A 52 -5.99 -11.16 -26.47
N ASP A 53 -6.14 -10.06 -25.75
CA ASP A 53 -5.04 -9.28 -25.17
C ASP A 53 -4.83 -9.65 -23.67
N GLY A 54 -5.44 -10.73 -23.19
CA GLY A 54 -5.32 -11.25 -21.81
C GLY A 54 -6.22 -10.54 -20.80
N GLY A 55 -7.09 -9.63 -21.22
CA GLY A 55 -8.08 -8.98 -20.34
C GLY A 55 -9.40 -9.75 -20.27
N TRP A 56 -10.38 -9.16 -19.57
CA TRP A 56 -11.70 -9.80 -19.41
C TRP A 56 -12.79 -9.24 -20.33
N GLY A 57 -12.49 -8.22 -21.11
CA GLY A 57 -13.44 -7.64 -22.06
C GLY A 57 -14.70 -7.04 -21.42
N TRP A 58 -14.64 -6.62 -20.15
CA TRP A 58 -15.80 -6.10 -19.44
C TRP A 58 -16.17 -4.69 -19.92
N PRO A 59 -17.48 -4.34 -19.88
CA PRO A 59 -17.92 -2.97 -20.13
C PRO A 59 -17.21 -1.99 -19.19
N ARG A 60 -16.85 -0.81 -19.69
CA ARG A 60 -16.15 0.21 -18.90
C ARG A 60 -16.91 0.62 -17.66
N GLU A 61 -18.23 0.75 -17.76
CA GLU A 61 -19.13 1.12 -16.66
C GLU A 61 -19.00 0.12 -15.50
N TYR A 62 -18.93 -1.16 -15.82
CA TYR A 62 -18.80 -2.22 -14.81
C TYR A 62 -17.41 -2.20 -14.15
N ALA A 63 -16.35 -2.05 -14.93
CA ALA A 63 -14.99 -1.94 -14.42
C ALA A 63 -14.83 -0.72 -13.49
N TYR A 64 -15.39 0.43 -13.88
CA TYR A 64 -15.38 1.63 -13.03
C TYR A 64 -16.24 1.50 -11.78
N ALA A 65 -17.37 0.79 -11.85
CA ALA A 65 -18.22 0.53 -10.68
C ALA A 65 -17.46 -0.31 -9.64
N ILE A 66 -16.77 -1.38 -10.06
CA ILE A 66 -15.94 -2.21 -9.17
C ILE A 66 -14.82 -1.37 -8.56
N PHE A 67 -14.11 -0.61 -9.39
CA PHE A 67 -13.02 0.25 -8.95
C PHE A 67 -13.49 1.32 -7.96
N GLY A 68 -14.63 1.98 -8.22
CA GLY A 68 -15.22 2.97 -7.34
C GLY A 68 -15.67 2.37 -6.01
N THR A 69 -16.32 1.19 -6.04
CA THR A 69 -16.72 0.45 -4.83
C THR A 69 -15.50 0.07 -4.00
N TYR A 70 -14.48 -0.51 -4.62
CA TYR A 70 -13.22 -0.84 -3.95
C TYR A 70 -12.59 0.38 -3.26
N THR A 71 -12.46 1.49 -3.99
CA THR A 71 -11.87 2.73 -3.45
C THR A 71 -12.68 3.26 -2.27
N SER A 72 -14.01 3.28 -2.36
CA SER A 72 -14.91 3.71 -1.28
C SER A 72 -14.75 2.84 -0.04
N LEU A 73 -14.71 1.52 -0.21
CA LEU A 73 -14.51 0.58 0.89
C LEU A 73 -13.13 0.74 1.55
N VAL A 74 -12.08 1.06 0.79
CA VAL A 74 -10.76 1.38 1.36
C VAL A 74 -10.85 2.56 2.31
N TYR A 75 -11.57 3.63 1.98
CA TYR A 75 -11.74 4.78 2.88
C TYR A 75 -12.56 4.42 4.13
N ILE A 76 -13.65 3.67 3.96
CA ILE A 76 -14.48 3.23 5.09
C ILE A 76 -13.68 2.33 6.04
N SER A 77 -12.88 1.40 5.49
CA SER A 77 -12.09 0.47 6.28
C SER A 77 -11.05 1.15 7.17
N THR A 78 -10.56 2.37 6.80
CA THR A 78 -9.62 3.13 7.64
C THR A 78 -10.22 3.55 8.98
N LEU A 79 -11.53 3.81 9.04
CA LEU A 79 -12.21 4.11 10.30
C LEU A 79 -12.21 2.90 11.24
N LEU A 80 -12.53 1.72 10.69
CA LEU A 80 -12.53 0.47 11.45
C LEU A 80 -11.12 0.09 11.90
N GLY A 81 -10.14 0.18 11.00
CA GLY A 81 -8.75 -0.18 11.29
C GLY A 81 -8.11 0.75 12.32
N GLY A 82 -8.39 2.06 12.25
CA GLY A 82 -7.96 3.03 13.27
C GLY A 82 -8.59 2.72 14.64
N TYR A 83 -9.91 2.53 14.70
CA TYR A 83 -10.61 2.20 15.94
C TYR A 83 -10.09 0.90 16.58
N MET A 84 -9.88 -0.15 15.78
CA MET A 84 -9.36 -1.43 16.31
C MET A 84 -7.93 -1.29 16.82
N ALA A 85 -7.10 -0.49 16.14
CA ALA A 85 -5.74 -0.23 16.60
C ALA A 85 -5.71 0.56 17.92
N ASP A 86 -6.58 1.57 18.05
CA ASP A 86 -6.65 2.41 19.26
C ASP A 86 -7.12 1.61 20.49
N LYS A 87 -8.05 0.69 20.33
CA LYS A 87 -8.75 0.05 21.44
C LYS A 87 -8.30 -1.38 21.75
N ILE A 88 -7.80 -2.12 20.76
CA ILE A 88 -7.66 -3.57 20.89
C ILE A 88 -6.24 -4.04 20.57
N ILE A 89 -5.70 -3.66 19.41
CA ILE A 89 -4.53 -4.33 18.81
C ILE A 89 -3.23 -3.53 19.04
N GLY A 90 -3.33 -2.19 19.08
CA GLY A 90 -2.18 -1.28 19.06
C GLY A 90 -1.66 -1.01 17.63
N TYR A 91 -1.13 0.19 17.43
CA TYR A 91 -0.73 0.68 16.09
C TYR A 91 0.30 -0.19 15.39
N ARG A 92 1.28 -0.71 16.14
CA ARG A 92 2.37 -1.52 15.59
C ARG A 92 1.86 -2.83 14.97
N TYR A 93 1.01 -3.55 15.71
CA TYR A 93 0.43 -4.80 15.20
C TYR A 93 -0.59 -4.55 14.11
N ALA A 94 -1.35 -3.46 14.17
CA ALA A 94 -2.28 -3.08 13.11
C ALA A 94 -1.54 -2.85 11.78
N VAL A 95 -0.41 -2.15 11.78
CA VAL A 95 0.42 -1.94 10.58
C VAL A 95 0.97 -3.27 10.04
N LEU A 96 1.45 -4.17 10.89
CA LEU A 96 1.95 -5.49 10.48
C LEU A 96 0.84 -6.36 9.87
N ILE A 97 -0.33 -6.42 10.50
CA ILE A 97 -1.49 -7.14 9.97
C ILE A 97 -1.92 -6.54 8.64
N GLY A 98 -1.98 -5.20 8.55
CA GLY A 98 -2.31 -4.49 7.32
C GLY A 98 -1.36 -4.82 6.18
N ALA A 99 -0.05 -4.76 6.42
CA ALA A 99 0.98 -5.10 5.43
C ALA A 99 0.87 -6.56 4.96
N PHE A 100 0.64 -7.49 5.89
CA PHE A 100 0.47 -8.92 5.58
C PHE A 100 -0.77 -9.17 4.71
N LEU A 101 -1.92 -8.58 5.07
CA LEU A 101 -3.15 -8.69 4.30
C LEU A 101 -2.98 -8.11 2.88
N MET A 102 -2.29 -6.97 2.74
CA MET A 102 -2.02 -6.39 1.41
C MET A 102 -1.11 -7.29 0.57
N THR A 103 -0.09 -7.90 1.17
CA THR A 103 0.79 -8.84 0.47
C THR A 103 0.01 -10.06 -0.04
N LEU A 104 -0.84 -10.64 0.81
CA LEU A 104 -1.72 -11.74 0.40
C LEU A 104 -2.73 -11.30 -0.67
N GLY A 105 -3.25 -10.07 -0.57
CA GLY A 105 -4.18 -9.51 -1.55
C GLY A 105 -3.55 -9.40 -2.94
N HIS A 106 -2.36 -8.84 -3.05
CA HIS A 106 -1.63 -8.77 -4.31
C HIS A 106 -1.26 -10.17 -4.84
N GLY A 107 -0.84 -11.08 -3.94
CA GLY A 107 -0.57 -12.48 -4.30
C GLY A 107 -1.80 -13.22 -4.83
N ALA A 108 -2.98 -12.99 -4.24
CA ALA A 108 -4.22 -13.56 -4.72
C ALA A 108 -4.57 -13.07 -6.14
N MET A 109 -4.40 -11.77 -6.40
CA MET A 109 -4.70 -11.20 -7.72
C MET A 109 -3.83 -11.78 -8.86
N ALA A 110 -2.66 -12.32 -8.55
CA ALA A 110 -1.79 -12.98 -9.54
C ALA A 110 -2.39 -14.25 -10.18
N PHE A 111 -3.46 -14.82 -9.59
CA PHE A 111 -4.14 -15.97 -10.18
C PHE A 111 -5.17 -15.61 -11.27
N GLU A 112 -5.43 -14.32 -11.51
CA GLU A 112 -6.24 -13.77 -12.62
C GLU A 112 -7.65 -14.37 -12.78
N THR A 113 -8.19 -15.04 -11.76
CA THR A 113 -9.56 -15.54 -11.79
C THR A 113 -10.51 -14.60 -11.07
N PRO A 114 -11.80 -14.52 -11.45
CA PRO A 114 -12.75 -13.62 -10.79
C PRO A 114 -12.79 -13.77 -9.27
N PHE A 115 -12.78 -15.01 -8.78
CA PHE A 115 -12.77 -15.29 -7.35
C PHE A 115 -11.55 -14.70 -6.65
N PHE A 116 -10.35 -14.93 -7.19
CA PHE A 116 -9.10 -14.46 -6.58
C PHE A 116 -8.91 -12.95 -6.72
N ILE A 117 -9.42 -12.33 -7.79
CA ILE A 117 -9.42 -10.86 -7.92
C ILE A 117 -10.31 -10.23 -6.83
N TYR A 118 -11.55 -10.70 -6.65
CA TYR A 118 -12.42 -10.18 -5.59
C TYR A 118 -11.88 -10.45 -4.19
N LEU A 119 -11.29 -11.63 -3.96
CA LEU A 119 -10.60 -11.95 -2.72
C LEU A 119 -9.43 -10.99 -2.48
N GLY A 120 -8.61 -10.76 -3.51
CA GLY A 120 -7.48 -9.84 -3.44
C GLY A 120 -7.90 -8.42 -3.13
N LEU A 121 -8.92 -7.90 -3.83
CA LEU A 121 -9.47 -6.55 -3.55
C LEU A 121 -10.01 -6.45 -2.13
N THR A 122 -10.69 -7.48 -1.64
CA THR A 122 -11.21 -7.51 -0.25
C THR A 122 -10.06 -7.49 0.76
N LEU A 123 -9.02 -8.28 0.55
CA LEU A 123 -7.83 -8.28 1.41
C LEU A 123 -7.10 -6.94 1.38
N LEU A 124 -7.04 -6.27 0.22
CA LEU A 124 -6.47 -4.92 0.08
C LEU A 124 -7.30 -3.86 0.81
N VAL A 125 -8.63 -3.96 0.80
CA VAL A 125 -9.53 -3.08 1.56
C VAL A 125 -9.20 -3.15 3.05
N PHE A 126 -9.20 -4.34 3.64
CA PHE A 126 -8.90 -4.52 5.05
C PHE A 126 -7.45 -4.19 5.36
N GLY A 127 -6.51 -4.63 4.52
CA GLY A 127 -5.09 -4.35 4.69
C GLY A 127 -4.80 -2.85 4.72
N SER A 128 -5.30 -2.09 3.76
CA SER A 128 -5.17 -0.64 3.72
C SER A 128 -5.85 0.04 4.91
N GLY A 129 -6.99 -0.49 5.36
CA GLY A 129 -7.71 0.01 6.52
C GLY A 129 -6.90 -0.08 7.81
N PHE A 130 -6.21 -1.20 8.03
CA PHE A 130 -5.31 -1.35 9.17
C PHE A 130 -3.97 -0.61 9.01
N PHE A 131 -3.46 -0.46 7.81
CA PHE A 131 -2.15 0.12 7.57
C PHE A 131 -2.15 1.65 7.63
N LYS A 132 -2.95 2.30 6.78
CA LYS A 132 -2.90 3.75 6.54
C LYS A 132 -3.06 4.64 7.76
N PRO A 133 -4.10 4.50 8.60
CA PRO A 133 -4.27 5.39 9.75
C PRO A 133 -3.19 5.15 10.81
N ASN A 134 -2.70 3.94 10.92
CA ASN A 134 -1.85 3.51 12.02
C ASN A 134 -0.37 3.82 11.80
N ILE A 135 0.11 3.85 10.54
CA ILE A 135 1.49 4.24 10.25
C ILE A 135 1.76 5.71 10.60
N THR A 136 0.80 6.60 10.32
CA THR A 136 0.90 8.02 10.69
C THR A 136 0.82 8.22 12.20
N SER A 137 0.03 7.40 12.90
CA SER A 137 -0.06 7.40 14.36
C SER A 137 1.26 6.98 15.02
N ILE A 138 1.98 6.01 14.44
CA ILE A 138 3.32 5.62 14.89
C ILE A 138 4.29 6.80 14.78
N ILE A 139 4.32 7.50 13.63
CA ILE A 139 5.18 8.68 13.44
C ILE A 139 4.85 9.75 14.50
N SER A 140 3.57 10.06 14.69
CA SER A 140 3.15 11.01 15.73
C SER A 140 3.65 10.61 17.12
N GLY A 141 3.60 9.30 17.42
CA GLY A 141 4.07 8.77 18.70
C GLY A 141 5.57 8.92 18.94
N MET A 142 6.38 8.82 17.87
CA MET A 142 7.84 8.93 17.92
C MET A 142 8.34 10.34 18.29
N TYR A 143 7.55 11.40 18.04
CA TYR A 143 7.93 12.79 18.21
C TYR A 143 7.12 13.50 19.31
N LYS A 144 6.64 12.77 20.33
CA LYS A 144 5.93 13.36 21.45
C LYS A 144 6.81 14.39 22.17
N GLY A 145 6.32 15.63 22.25
CA GLY A 145 7.02 16.73 22.90
C GLY A 145 8.07 17.46 22.04
N ASN A 146 8.15 17.16 20.74
CA ASN A 146 9.02 17.87 19.80
C ASN A 146 8.29 18.14 18.48
N ASP A 147 7.40 19.12 18.50
CA ASP A 147 6.51 19.39 17.36
C ASP A 147 7.28 19.89 16.13
N GLU A 148 8.35 20.66 16.29
CA GLU A 148 9.17 21.14 15.17
C GLU A 148 9.81 20.00 14.38
N LYS A 149 10.38 19.02 15.07
CA LYS A 149 10.94 17.81 14.41
C LYS A 149 9.86 16.90 13.84
N LYS A 150 8.68 16.91 14.42
CA LYS A 150 7.52 16.15 13.93
C LYS A 150 7.08 16.61 12.56
N ASP A 151 7.02 17.93 12.31
CA ASP A 151 6.66 18.48 11.00
C ASP A 151 7.67 18.09 9.91
N GLY A 152 8.97 18.13 10.25
CA GLY A 152 10.03 17.62 9.38
C GLY A 152 9.89 16.12 9.08
N ALA A 153 9.54 15.31 10.08
CA ALA A 153 9.31 13.89 9.91
C ALA A 153 8.15 13.58 8.98
N TYR A 154 7.03 14.30 9.11
CA TYR A 154 5.91 14.16 8.18
C TYR A 154 6.29 14.59 6.76
N THR A 155 7.08 15.65 6.60
CA THR A 155 7.57 16.07 5.28
C THR A 155 8.36 14.94 4.61
N ILE A 156 9.32 14.34 5.33
CA ILE A 156 10.10 13.19 4.84
C ILE A 156 9.15 12.03 4.49
N PHE A 157 8.23 11.68 5.36
CA PHE A 157 7.28 10.60 5.13
C PHE A 157 6.43 10.81 3.87
N TYR A 158 5.87 12.01 3.68
CA TYR A 158 5.08 12.33 2.49
C TYR A 158 5.90 12.40 1.21
N MET A 159 7.20 12.69 1.28
CA MET A 159 8.08 12.50 0.12
C MET A 159 8.10 11.04 -0.33
N GLY A 160 8.13 10.07 0.60
CA GLY A 160 8.01 8.65 0.30
C GLY A 160 6.67 8.29 -0.35
N VAL A 161 5.56 8.81 0.21
CA VAL A 161 4.21 8.65 -0.36
C VAL A 161 4.17 9.09 -1.83
N ASN A 162 4.67 10.29 -2.13
CA ASN A 162 4.64 10.86 -3.47
C ASN A 162 5.62 10.14 -4.43
N ALA A 163 6.80 9.79 -3.95
CA ALA A 163 7.77 9.03 -4.75
C ALA A 163 7.22 7.66 -5.12
N GLY A 164 6.61 6.94 -4.18
CA GLY A 164 5.97 5.65 -4.44
C GLY A 164 4.82 5.75 -5.45
N ALA A 165 3.96 6.75 -5.29
CA ALA A 165 2.85 6.99 -6.22
C ALA A 165 3.34 7.30 -7.64
N PHE A 166 4.32 8.19 -7.78
CA PHE A 166 4.90 8.54 -9.06
C PHE A 166 5.57 7.35 -9.75
N LEU A 167 6.44 6.64 -9.04
CA LEU A 167 7.15 5.48 -9.56
C LEU A 167 6.19 4.33 -9.91
N GLY A 168 5.14 4.10 -9.12
CA GLY A 168 4.13 3.07 -9.38
C GLY A 168 3.41 3.30 -10.70
N ILE A 169 2.91 4.50 -10.94
CA ILE A 169 2.23 4.84 -12.20
C ILE A 169 3.19 4.78 -13.37
N LEU A 170 4.39 5.37 -13.22
CA LEU A 170 5.37 5.44 -14.29
C LEU A 170 5.86 4.06 -14.72
N LEU A 171 6.33 3.24 -13.78
CA LEU A 171 6.92 1.94 -14.10
C LEU A 171 5.87 0.94 -14.55
N CYS A 172 4.69 0.89 -13.92
CA CYS A 172 3.60 0.01 -14.37
C CYS A 172 3.07 0.44 -15.74
N GLY A 173 2.98 1.75 -16.01
CA GLY A 173 2.65 2.25 -17.34
C GLY A 173 3.70 1.87 -18.38
N CYS A 174 4.98 2.05 -18.10
CA CYS A 174 6.07 1.64 -18.99
C CYS A 174 6.05 0.13 -19.25
N LEU A 175 5.86 -0.70 -18.23
CA LEU A 175 5.79 -2.16 -18.38
C LEU A 175 4.63 -2.59 -19.29
N LEU A 176 3.49 -1.92 -19.20
CA LEU A 176 2.35 -2.19 -20.06
C LEU A 176 2.66 -1.98 -21.54
N TYR A 177 3.43 -0.92 -21.87
CA TYR A 177 3.81 -0.62 -23.26
C TYR A 177 5.00 -1.41 -23.76
N THR A 178 5.84 -1.93 -22.87
CA THR A 178 7.07 -2.67 -23.24
C THR A 178 6.92 -4.18 -23.13
N SER A 179 5.89 -4.67 -22.44
CA SER A 179 5.60 -6.12 -22.38
C SER A 179 5.14 -6.62 -23.76
N PRO A 180 5.68 -7.74 -24.25
CA PRO A 180 5.23 -8.33 -25.50
C PRO A 180 3.76 -8.70 -25.39
N SER A 181 2.96 -8.21 -26.35
CA SER A 181 1.56 -8.61 -26.50
C SER A 181 1.49 -10.10 -26.86
N PRO A 182 0.45 -10.85 -26.44
CA PRO A 182 0.22 -12.19 -26.96
C PRO A 182 0.20 -12.26 -28.50
N ARG A 183 -0.09 -11.15 -29.19
CA ARG A 183 -0.01 -11.03 -30.66
C ARG A 183 1.41 -11.08 -31.21
N ASP A 184 2.39 -10.61 -30.42
CA ASP A 184 3.80 -10.60 -30.87
C ASP A 184 4.42 -12.01 -30.83
N ALA A 185 3.84 -12.93 -30.05
CA ALA A 185 4.25 -14.32 -29.97
C ALA A 185 3.77 -15.19 -31.15
N THR A 186 2.91 -14.64 -32.02
CA THR A 186 2.33 -15.35 -33.17
C THR A 186 2.91 -14.89 -34.52
N LEU A 187 3.90 -14.00 -34.52
CA LEU A 187 4.70 -13.58 -35.67
C LEU A 187 6.06 -14.25 -35.67
#